data_9cfcfd3357844a1106eb57c4da6f1aff
#
_entry.id   9cfcfd3357844a1106eb57c4da6f1aff
#
_cell.length_a   1.000
_cell.length_b   1.000
_cell.length_c   1.000
_cell.angle_alpha   90.00
_cell.angle_beta   90.00
_cell.angle_gamma   90.00
#
_symmetry.space_group_name_H-M   'P 1'
#
loop_
_entity.id
_entity.type
_entity.pdbx_description
1 polymer ?
#
loop_
_entity_poly.entity_id
_entity_poly.type
_entity_poly.pdbx_seq_one_letter_code
_entity_poly.pdbx_strand_id
1 'polypeptide(L)'
;VGIDQVLESEAIEQADIIIIDAASSLMPDGMNDQDRFNLIQRLRRIASTGRSIMLTVDRDEMDHKLLHSMRASAEVVLDLTTNLIGGDLKRTLIVTRYLRAAGPVQSTIGWRVEPGMGFIVDITAVS
;
A
#
# COMPACT_ATOMS: atom_id res chain seq x y z
N VAL A 1 18.33 8.54 -1.94
CA VAL A 1 18.02 7.13 -2.20
C VAL A 1 16.72 7.04 -2.97
N GLY A 2 16.75 6.39 -4.11
CA GLY A 2 15.57 6.18 -4.93
C GLY A 2 15.07 4.74 -4.87
N ILE A 3 13.88 4.51 -5.40
CA ILE A 3 13.26 3.18 -5.41
C ILE A 3 14.13 2.14 -6.14
N ASP A 4 14.79 2.53 -7.23
CA ASP A 4 15.63 1.60 -7.99
C ASP A 4 16.80 1.09 -7.16
N GLN A 5 17.44 1.95 -6.39
CA GLN A 5 18.53 1.56 -5.50
C GLN A 5 18.07 0.59 -4.42
N VAL A 6 16.89 0.81 -3.87
CA VAL A 6 16.31 -0.08 -2.86
C VAL A 6 16.05 -1.45 -3.47
N LEU A 7 15.43 -1.50 -4.65
CA LEU A 7 15.08 -2.75 -5.31
C LEU A 7 16.31 -3.54 -5.81
N GLU A 8 17.45 -2.89 -5.98
CA GLU A 8 18.71 -3.53 -6.37
C GLU A 8 19.53 -4.08 -5.20
N SER A 9 19.14 -3.77 -3.96
CA SER A 9 19.91 -4.19 -2.80
C SER A 9 19.84 -5.71 -2.56
N GLU A 10 20.91 -6.27 -2.00
CA GLU A 10 20.96 -7.69 -1.65
C GLU A 10 19.88 -8.09 -0.66
N ALA A 11 19.50 -7.18 0.24
CA ALA A 11 18.44 -7.44 1.21
C ALA A 11 17.12 -7.82 0.53
N ILE A 12 16.82 -7.19 -0.61
CA ILE A 12 15.61 -7.50 -1.38
C ILE A 12 15.69 -8.91 -1.97
N GLU A 13 16.85 -9.31 -2.49
CA GLU A 13 17.01 -10.63 -3.11
C GLU A 13 16.84 -11.77 -2.11
N GLN A 14 17.18 -11.55 -0.85
CA GLN A 14 17.16 -12.56 0.18
C GLN A 14 15.87 -12.55 1.02
N ALA A 15 15.04 -11.54 0.89
CA ALA A 15 13.86 -11.39 1.73
C ALA A 15 12.66 -12.14 1.16
N ASP A 16 11.91 -12.81 2.03
CA ASP A 16 10.62 -13.43 1.67
C ASP A 16 9.48 -12.41 1.73
N ILE A 17 9.59 -11.45 2.64
CA ILE A 17 8.64 -10.35 2.81
C ILE A 17 9.42 -9.04 2.74
N ILE A 18 8.97 -8.16 1.86
CA ILE A 18 9.59 -6.86 1.63
C ILE A 18 8.56 -5.79 1.98
N ILE A 19 8.93 -4.90 2.90
CA ILE A 19 8.08 -3.77 3.28
C ILE A 19 8.85 -2.49 3.00
N ILE A 20 8.27 -1.62 2.18
CA ILE A 20 8.85 -0.31 1.86
C ILE A 20 7.92 0.78 2.35
N ASP A 21 8.34 1.46 3.40
CA ASP A 21 7.55 2.48 4.10
C ASP A 21 8.39 3.79 4.19
N ALA A 22 8.04 4.81 3.52
CA ALA A 22 6.98 4.93 2.52
C ALA A 22 7.58 4.90 1.12
N ALA A 23 7.02 4.09 0.26
CA ALA A 23 7.50 3.97 -1.12
C ALA A 23 7.34 5.28 -1.90
N SER A 24 6.30 6.08 -1.60
CA SER A 24 6.07 7.36 -2.27
C SER A 24 7.24 8.34 -2.10
N SER A 25 7.95 8.30 -0.97
CA SER A 25 9.11 9.18 -0.74
C SER A 25 10.34 8.80 -1.55
N LEU A 26 10.36 7.62 -2.15
CA LEU A 26 11.47 7.10 -2.95
C LEU A 26 11.23 7.22 -4.44
N MET A 27 10.03 7.66 -4.86
CA MET A 27 9.70 7.77 -6.28
C MET A 27 10.26 9.06 -6.87
N PRO A 28 10.85 8.98 -8.08
CA PRO A 28 11.31 10.19 -8.76
C PRO A 28 10.12 11.01 -9.26
N ASP A 29 10.33 12.32 -9.37
CA ASP A 29 9.37 13.21 -10.01
C ASP A 29 9.44 13.03 -11.53
N GLY A 30 8.31 13.19 -12.20
CA GLY A 30 8.27 13.27 -13.65
C GLY A 30 8.64 11.98 -14.39
N MET A 31 8.26 10.83 -13.87
CA MET A 31 8.45 9.56 -14.58
C MET A 31 7.66 9.55 -15.90
N ASN A 32 8.32 9.10 -16.97
CA ASN A 32 7.63 8.88 -18.24
C ASN A 32 6.91 7.52 -18.24
N ASP A 33 6.16 7.24 -19.31
CA ASP A 33 5.36 6.01 -19.41
C ASP A 33 6.23 4.76 -19.35
N GLN A 34 7.40 4.79 -19.97
CA GLN A 34 8.33 3.64 -19.99
C GLN A 34 8.88 3.36 -18.61
N ASP A 35 9.25 4.40 -17.87
CA ASP A 35 9.77 4.26 -16.50
C ASP A 35 8.70 3.68 -15.56
N ARG A 36 7.46 4.15 -15.68
CA ARG A 36 6.35 3.60 -14.90
C ARG A 36 6.12 2.13 -15.22
N PHE A 37 6.10 1.79 -16.50
CA PHE A 37 5.94 0.40 -16.93
C PHE A 37 7.05 -0.48 -16.36
N ASN A 38 8.30 -0.05 -16.48
CA ASN A 38 9.45 -0.81 -16.00
C ASN A 38 9.41 -1.05 -14.48
N LEU A 39 9.02 -0.02 -13.72
CA LEU A 39 8.90 -0.15 -12.27
C LEU A 39 7.82 -1.18 -11.88
N ILE A 40 6.65 -1.08 -12.50
CA ILE A 40 5.55 -2.01 -12.24
C ILE A 40 5.95 -3.45 -12.60
N GLN A 41 6.59 -3.65 -13.74
CA GLN A 41 7.06 -4.98 -14.15
C GLN A 41 8.09 -5.53 -13.19
N ARG A 42 8.96 -4.69 -12.67
CA ARG A 42 9.96 -5.10 -11.69
C ARG A 42 9.33 -5.56 -10.38
N LEU A 43 8.36 -4.81 -9.87
CA LEU A 43 7.62 -5.18 -8.65
C LEU A 43 6.87 -6.50 -8.87
N ARG A 44 6.21 -6.66 -10.00
CA ARG A 44 5.49 -7.90 -10.34
C ARG A 44 6.44 -9.09 -10.44
N ARG A 45 7.62 -8.89 -11.02
CA ARG A 45 8.62 -9.94 -11.14
C ARG A 45 9.09 -10.43 -9.76
N ILE A 46 9.36 -9.51 -8.85
CA ILE A 46 9.76 -9.86 -7.47
C ILE A 46 8.64 -10.65 -6.80
N ALA A 47 7.40 -10.18 -6.91
CA ALA A 47 6.24 -10.86 -6.31
C ALA A 47 6.00 -12.23 -6.93
N SER A 48 6.29 -12.42 -8.23
CA SER A 48 6.07 -13.69 -8.92
C SER A 48 7.01 -14.81 -8.48
N THR A 49 8.08 -14.50 -7.75
CA THR A 49 9.04 -15.48 -7.25
C THR A 49 8.70 -16.07 -5.89
N GLY A 50 7.44 -15.94 -5.46
CA GLY A 50 7.00 -16.45 -4.16
C GLY A 50 7.28 -15.51 -3.01
N ARG A 51 7.69 -14.30 -3.29
CA ARG A 51 7.95 -13.25 -2.29
C ARG A 51 6.78 -12.28 -2.23
N SER A 52 6.60 -11.66 -1.07
CA SER A 52 5.55 -10.67 -0.86
C SER A 52 6.14 -9.27 -0.75
N ILE A 53 5.50 -8.30 -1.40
CA ILE A 53 5.88 -6.90 -1.31
C ILE A 53 4.71 -6.10 -0.77
N MET A 54 4.96 -5.30 0.26
CA MET A 54 4.02 -4.34 0.79
C MET A 54 4.61 -2.94 0.64
N LEU A 55 3.85 -2.05 0.02
CA LEU A 55 4.25 -0.66 -0.16
C LEU A 55 3.26 0.24 0.57
N THR A 56 3.77 1.15 1.40
CA THR A 56 2.94 2.22 1.94
C THR A 56 3.13 3.46 1.06
N VAL A 57 2.05 4.16 0.81
CA VAL A 57 2.03 5.27 -0.15
C VAL A 57 1.21 6.42 0.40
N ASP A 58 1.79 7.62 0.37
CA ASP A 58 1.04 8.85 0.55
C ASP A 58 0.54 9.31 -0.82
N ARG A 59 -0.79 9.31 -1.00
CA ARG A 59 -1.41 9.65 -2.27
C ARG A 59 -1.10 11.07 -2.73
N ASP A 60 -0.88 11.99 -1.79
CA ASP A 60 -0.59 13.38 -2.10
C ASP A 60 0.84 13.59 -2.57
N GLU A 61 1.75 12.66 -2.25
CA GLU A 61 3.16 12.75 -2.64
C GLU A 61 3.47 12.01 -3.95
N MET A 62 2.60 11.15 -4.41
CA MET A 62 2.86 10.31 -5.59
C MET A 62 2.19 10.86 -6.84
N ASP A 63 2.89 10.77 -7.97
CA ASP A 63 2.32 11.05 -9.29
C ASP A 63 1.05 10.21 -9.52
N HIS A 64 -0.02 10.86 -9.98
CA HIS A 64 -1.33 10.21 -10.15
C HIS A 64 -1.31 9.04 -11.15
N LYS A 65 -0.52 9.15 -12.21
CA LYS A 65 -0.43 8.07 -13.21
C LYS A 65 0.27 6.84 -12.64
N LEU A 66 1.33 7.06 -11.87
CA LEU A 66 2.03 5.97 -11.19
C LEU A 66 1.12 5.31 -10.15
N LEU A 67 0.45 6.11 -9.32
CA LEU A 67 -0.47 5.60 -8.32
C LEU A 67 -1.57 4.74 -8.96
N HIS A 68 -2.17 5.24 -10.05
CA HIS A 68 -3.20 4.49 -10.77
C HIS A 68 -2.67 3.15 -11.28
N SER A 69 -1.48 3.15 -11.87
CA SER A 69 -0.86 1.91 -12.38
C SER A 69 -0.54 0.92 -11.28
N MET A 70 -0.06 1.40 -10.15
CA MET A 70 0.23 0.56 -8.99
C MET A 70 -1.04 -0.06 -8.41
N ARG A 71 -2.09 0.72 -8.27
CA ARG A 71 -3.38 0.25 -7.76
C ARG A 71 -4.00 -0.80 -8.69
N ALA A 72 -3.88 -0.61 -10.00
CA ALA A 72 -4.39 -1.57 -10.99
C ALA A 72 -3.59 -2.88 -11.02
N SER A 73 -2.34 -2.85 -10.60
CA SER A 73 -1.42 -4.01 -10.67
C SER A 73 -1.33 -4.78 -9.35
N ALA A 74 -1.66 -4.16 -8.23
CA ALA A 74 -1.56 -4.80 -6.92
C ALA A 74 -2.64 -5.87 -6.73
N GLU A 75 -2.31 -6.94 -6.04
CA GLU A 75 -3.29 -7.98 -5.67
C GLU A 75 -4.20 -7.51 -4.53
N VAL A 76 -3.66 -6.71 -3.63
CA VAL A 76 -4.38 -6.17 -2.49
C VAL A 76 -4.16 -4.67 -2.44
N VAL A 77 -5.24 -3.91 -2.34
CA VAL A 77 -5.20 -2.45 -2.15
C VAL A 77 -6.03 -2.10 -0.93
N LEU A 78 -5.36 -1.49 0.04
CA LEU A 78 -5.98 -1.02 1.28
C LEU A 78 -5.88 0.51 1.31
N ASP A 79 -7.01 1.17 1.48
CA ASP A 79 -7.07 2.62 1.60
C ASP A 79 -7.36 3.00 3.06
N LEU A 80 -6.47 3.80 3.64
CA LEU A 80 -6.66 4.35 4.98
C LEU A 80 -7.23 5.76 4.83
N THR A 81 -8.39 5.99 5.40
CA THR A 81 -9.08 7.29 5.33
C THR A 81 -9.37 7.82 6.72
N THR A 82 -9.46 9.15 6.82
CA THR A 82 -9.82 9.84 8.04
C THR A 82 -10.92 10.84 7.71
N ASN A 83 -12.06 10.74 8.41
CA ASN A 83 -13.21 11.61 8.22
C ASN A 83 -13.65 12.21 9.54
N LEU A 84 -14.06 13.47 9.50
CA LEU A 84 -14.65 14.15 10.65
C LEU A 84 -16.19 14.02 10.55
N ILE A 85 -16.79 13.30 11.49
CA ILE A 85 -18.22 13.05 11.51
C ILE A 85 -18.75 13.43 12.88
N GLY A 86 -19.66 14.41 12.94
CA GLY A 86 -20.28 14.85 14.19
C GLY A 86 -19.28 15.32 15.24
N GLY A 87 -18.17 15.94 14.83
CA GLY A 87 -17.11 16.38 15.73
C GLY A 87 -16.09 15.31 16.09
N ASP A 88 -16.34 14.06 15.72
CA ASP A 88 -15.44 12.93 15.99
C ASP A 88 -14.63 12.56 14.75
N LEU A 89 -13.37 12.25 14.97
CA LEU A 89 -12.48 11.78 13.94
C LEU A 89 -12.65 10.27 13.75
N LYS A 90 -13.13 9.87 12.58
CA LYS A 90 -13.29 8.46 12.22
C LYS A 90 -12.20 8.01 11.28
N ARG A 91 -11.48 6.96 11.66
CA ARG A 91 -10.45 6.34 10.84
C ARG A 91 -10.98 5.03 10.30
N THR A 92 -10.85 4.85 9.00
CA THR A 92 -11.38 3.68 8.31
C THR A 92 -10.33 3.10 7.39
N LEU A 93 -10.23 1.77 7.39
CA LEU A 93 -9.48 1.02 6.41
C LEU A 93 -10.48 0.41 5.43
N ILE A 94 -10.31 0.70 4.15
CA ILE A 94 -11.17 0.20 3.09
C ILE A 94 -10.38 -0.82 2.26
N VAL A 95 -10.89 -2.04 2.17
CA VAL A 95 -10.32 -3.06 1.28
C VAL A 95 -10.88 -2.81 -0.12
N THR A 96 -10.14 -2.05 -0.91
CA THR A 96 -10.57 -1.63 -2.25
C THR A 96 -10.39 -2.75 -3.27
N ARG A 97 -9.37 -3.58 -3.08
CA ARG A 97 -9.07 -4.69 -3.98
C ARG A 97 -8.45 -5.82 -3.17
N TYR A 98 -8.92 -7.03 -3.40
CA TYR A 98 -8.35 -8.24 -2.80
C TYR A 98 -8.57 -9.42 -3.73
N LEU A 99 -7.61 -9.64 -4.62
CA LEU A 99 -7.65 -10.75 -5.56
C LEU A 99 -7.31 -12.06 -4.85
N ARG A 100 -7.98 -13.13 -5.23
CA ARG A 100 -7.71 -14.48 -4.72
C ARG A 100 -7.90 -14.62 -3.20
N ALA A 101 -8.84 -13.87 -2.63
CA ALA A 101 -9.20 -14.06 -1.23
C ALA A 101 -9.77 -15.47 -1.03
N ALA A 102 -9.41 -16.11 0.09
CA ALA A 102 -9.87 -17.47 0.40
C ALA A 102 -11.33 -17.54 0.81
N GLY A 103 -11.97 -16.42 1.07
CA GLY A 103 -13.37 -16.31 1.48
C GLY A 103 -13.84 -14.88 1.46
N PRO A 104 -15.02 -14.58 2.04
CA PRO A 104 -15.53 -13.23 2.11
C PRO A 104 -14.56 -12.30 2.83
N VAL A 105 -14.38 -11.09 2.29
CA VAL A 105 -13.53 -10.05 2.86
C VAL A 105 -14.41 -8.91 3.32
N GLN A 106 -14.26 -8.48 4.58
CA GLN A 106 -14.92 -7.30 5.07
C GLN A 106 -14.33 -6.06 4.39
N SER A 107 -15.18 -5.28 3.70
CA SER A 107 -14.71 -4.18 2.87
C SER A 107 -14.32 -2.93 3.65
N THR A 108 -14.87 -2.76 4.86
CA THR A 108 -14.66 -1.55 5.66
C THR A 108 -14.40 -1.92 7.11
N ILE A 109 -13.30 -1.41 7.66
CA ILE A 109 -12.88 -1.69 9.04
C ILE A 109 -12.58 -0.36 9.72
N GLY A 110 -13.30 -0.04 10.79
CA GLY A 110 -12.99 1.08 11.66
C GLY A 110 -11.81 0.75 12.57
N TRP A 111 -10.97 1.74 12.86
CA TRP A 111 -9.79 1.53 13.70
C TRP A 111 -9.42 2.79 14.47
N ARG A 112 -8.66 2.61 15.53
CA ARG A 112 -8.07 3.69 16.32
C ARG A 112 -6.76 3.23 16.93
N VAL A 113 -5.99 4.19 17.40
CA VAL A 113 -4.76 3.92 18.15
C VAL A 113 -4.94 4.49 19.55
N GLU A 114 -4.73 3.66 20.56
CA GLU A 114 -4.80 4.10 21.95
C GLU A 114 -3.43 3.99 22.63
N PRO A 115 -3.06 5.00 23.42
CA PRO A 115 -1.81 4.95 24.18
C PRO A 115 -1.73 3.69 25.07
N GLY A 116 -0.61 3.00 24.99
CA GLY A 116 -0.38 1.78 25.77
C GLY A 116 -0.99 0.52 25.22
N MET A 117 -1.94 0.61 24.28
CA MET A 117 -2.59 -0.55 23.66
C MET A 117 -2.26 -0.69 22.17
N GLY A 118 -1.94 0.41 21.47
CA GLY A 118 -1.64 0.40 20.05
C GLY A 118 -2.86 0.41 19.16
N PHE A 119 -2.79 -0.30 18.04
CA PHE A 119 -3.85 -0.37 17.04
C PHE A 119 -5.01 -1.24 17.54
N ILE A 120 -6.21 -0.70 17.46
CA ILE A 120 -7.44 -1.39 17.90
C ILE A 120 -8.45 -1.32 16.76
N VAL A 121 -9.04 -2.47 16.42
CA VAL A 121 -10.17 -2.52 15.50
C VAL A 121 -11.43 -2.07 16.24
N ASP A 122 -12.11 -1.09 15.66
CA ASP A 122 -13.35 -0.55 16.24
C ASP A 122 -14.54 -1.22 15.59
N ILE A 123 -15.08 -2.23 16.25
CA ILE A 123 -16.19 -3.03 15.73
C ILE A 123 -17.47 -2.17 15.58
N THR A 124 -17.63 -1.16 16.40
CA THR A 124 -18.82 -0.30 16.36
C THR A 124 -18.80 0.68 15.18
N ALA A 125 -17.64 0.94 14.58
CA ALA A 125 -17.50 1.80 13.42
C ALA A 125 -17.79 1.07 12.11
N VAL A 126 -17.96 -0.24 12.17
CA VAL A 126 -18.24 -1.08 10.99
C VAL A 126 -19.74 -1.13 10.77
N SER A 127 -20.16 -0.65 9.64
CA SER A 127 -21.57 -0.64 9.26
C SER A 127 -21.81 -1.47 7.99
#